data_579a2b57551e7bad1989de42b1743201
#
_entry.id   579a2b57551e7bad1989de42b1743201
#
_cell.length_a   1.000
_cell.length_b   1.000
_cell.length_c   1.000
_cell.angle_alpha   90.00
_cell.angle_beta   90.00
_cell.angle_gamma   90.00
#
_symmetry.space_group_name_H-M   'P 1'
#
loop_
_entity.id
_entity.type
_entity.pdbx_description
1 polymer ?
#
loop_
_entity_poly.entity_id
_entity_poly.type
_entity_poly.pdbx_seq_one_letter_code
_entity_poly.pdbx_strand_id
1 'polypeptide(L)'
;SPDNLTVQLVEIVGLPDPQAGELQRQLAELALAPALVPRMRLDGYTIVRELHASARSHIHLAVDEDSGAQVVIKTPAVELQHDPVALERFLLEEWVARRIDCAHVLRPCPARRRSCLYVATEYVEGRTLRQWMIDHPRADIDAVRDIVRQIARGLQAFHRLEMLHRDLRPENVMIDASGTVRIIDFGAVSVAGIAEGGMAPDPAGIPGDAAYAAPEYFLGEAGSRRADLFSLAVIAYEMLTGRLPYGVEPARTRTRAAQRRLRYRSVVDDERAIPSWIDEALCRALDPDPAQRQGELSEFVHALHHPNPDHQRRRRPALIERNPAGFWKALAIGALLLDIGLLYLLSRA
;
A
#
# COMPACT_ATOMS: atom_id res chain seq x y z
N SER A 1 -8.59 38.43 -26.71
CA SER A 1 -7.78 38.42 -25.49
C SER A 1 -6.45 37.75 -25.81
N PRO A 2 -5.30 38.44 -25.75
CA PRO A 2 -4.03 37.76 -25.98
C PRO A 2 -3.72 36.87 -24.78
N ASP A 3 -3.63 35.57 -25.00
CA ASP A 3 -3.13 34.61 -24.02
C ASP A 3 -1.66 34.93 -23.75
N ASN A 4 -1.36 35.35 -22.53
CA ASN A 4 0.00 35.54 -22.08
C ASN A 4 0.62 34.15 -21.80
N LEU A 5 1.34 33.61 -22.75
CA LEU A 5 2.15 32.40 -22.59
C LEU A 5 3.48 32.82 -21.94
N THR A 6 3.71 32.45 -20.68
CA THR A 6 5.01 32.61 -20.02
C THR A 6 5.75 31.28 -20.10
N VAL A 7 6.87 31.25 -20.81
CA VAL A 7 7.76 30.10 -20.89
C VAL A 7 8.99 30.42 -20.05
N GLN A 8 9.31 29.58 -19.08
CA GLN A 8 10.55 29.64 -18.31
C GLN A 8 11.47 28.52 -18.81
N LEU A 9 12.61 28.88 -19.36
CA LEU A 9 13.65 27.95 -19.75
C LEU A 9 14.70 27.92 -18.63
N VAL A 10 14.92 26.75 -18.04
CA VAL A 10 15.97 26.55 -17.04
C VAL A 10 17.04 25.67 -17.67
N GLU A 11 18.23 26.23 -17.85
CA GLU A 11 19.42 25.49 -18.29
C GLU A 11 20.23 25.06 -17.06
N ILE A 12 20.41 23.77 -16.88
CA ILE A 12 21.27 23.22 -15.84
C ILE A 12 22.69 23.16 -16.41
N VAL A 13 23.53 24.13 -16.09
CA VAL A 13 24.90 24.27 -16.62
C VAL A 13 25.88 23.29 -15.96
N GLY A 14 25.56 22.73 -14.83
CA GLY A 14 26.32 21.69 -14.16
C GLY A 14 25.51 21.07 -13.02
N LEU A 15 25.52 19.75 -12.95
CA LEU A 15 25.12 19.05 -11.75
C LEU A 15 26.37 18.89 -10.89
N PRO A 16 26.31 19.15 -9.57
CA PRO A 16 27.36 18.68 -8.68
C PRO A 16 27.52 17.18 -8.88
N ASP A 17 28.75 16.68 -8.82
CA ASP A 17 29.00 15.24 -8.88
C ASP A 17 27.97 14.53 -8.00
N PRO A 18 27.31 13.48 -8.49
CA PRO A 18 26.32 12.76 -7.72
C PRO A 18 27.02 12.31 -6.43
N GLN A 19 26.69 13.02 -5.34
CA GLN A 19 27.24 12.68 -4.03
C GLN A 19 26.52 11.41 -3.55
N ALA A 20 26.76 10.30 -4.25
CA ALA A 20 26.52 8.96 -3.73
C ALA A 20 27.22 8.77 -2.36
N GLY A 21 28.15 9.67 -2.04
CA GLY A 21 28.86 9.69 -0.80
C GLY A 21 28.24 10.47 0.37
N GLU A 22 27.12 11.18 0.24
CA GLU A 22 26.56 11.92 1.39
C GLU A 22 26.06 10.96 2.48
N LEU A 23 25.25 9.98 2.11
CA LEU A 23 24.79 8.91 3.00
C LEU A 23 25.99 8.09 3.53
N GLN A 24 26.92 7.72 2.66
CA GLN A 24 28.13 6.97 3.06
C GLN A 24 29.05 7.80 3.96
N ARG A 25 29.14 9.12 3.76
CA ARG A 25 29.89 10.01 4.62
C ARG A 25 29.27 10.12 6.00
N GLN A 26 27.95 10.27 6.08
CA GLN A 26 27.21 10.26 7.36
C GLN A 26 27.37 8.93 8.10
N LEU A 27 27.40 7.80 7.38
CA LEU A 27 27.70 6.49 7.96
C LEU A 27 29.13 6.39 8.52
N ALA A 28 30.12 7.01 7.84
CA ALA A 28 31.48 7.00 8.28
C ALA A 28 31.74 7.92 9.48
N GLU A 29 30.94 8.97 9.65
CA GLU A 29 31.11 9.99 10.70
C GLU A 29 30.33 9.69 11.99
N LEU A 30 29.24 8.94 11.93
CA LEU A 30 28.38 8.66 13.08
C LEU A 30 28.58 7.25 13.62
N ALA A 31 28.96 7.16 14.90
CA ALA A 31 28.96 5.87 15.61
C ALA A 31 27.51 5.34 15.75
N LEU A 32 27.37 4.03 15.91
CA LEU A 32 26.08 3.45 16.31
C LEU A 32 25.65 3.99 17.68
N ALA A 33 24.34 4.11 17.87
CA ALA A 33 23.79 4.47 19.16
C ALA A 33 24.12 3.37 20.20
N PRO A 34 24.49 3.75 21.43
CA PRO A 34 24.57 2.78 22.52
C PRO A 34 23.19 2.19 22.82
N ALA A 35 23.16 1.10 23.58
CA ALA A 35 21.88 0.56 24.07
C ALA A 35 21.17 1.63 24.90
N LEU A 36 20.01 2.09 24.40
CA LEU A 36 19.24 3.15 25.05
C LEU A 36 18.42 2.55 26.21
N VAL A 37 18.56 3.17 27.39
CA VAL A 37 17.84 2.75 28.60
C VAL A 37 16.96 3.90 29.11
N PRO A 38 15.89 3.61 29.87
CA PRO A 38 15.04 4.65 30.44
C PRO A 38 15.83 5.68 31.27
N ARG A 39 15.46 6.97 31.12
CA ARG A 39 16.11 8.15 31.69
C ARG A 39 17.48 8.53 31.10
N MET A 40 17.99 7.79 30.13
CA MET A 40 19.18 8.18 29.37
C MET A 40 18.89 9.41 28.53
N ARG A 41 19.88 10.32 28.43
CA ARG A 41 19.82 11.51 27.58
C ARG A 41 20.62 11.27 26.29
N LEU A 42 20.04 11.65 25.16
CA LEU A 42 20.64 11.55 23.84
C LEU A 42 20.31 12.82 23.05
N ASP A 43 21.31 13.67 22.79
CA ASP A 43 21.18 14.86 21.91
C ASP A 43 19.94 15.73 22.18
N GLY A 44 19.56 15.94 23.47
CA GLY A 44 18.40 16.71 23.88
C GLY A 44 17.08 15.92 23.92
N TYR A 45 17.16 14.60 23.83
CA TYR A 45 16.04 13.70 24.06
C TYR A 45 16.25 12.91 25.34
N THR A 46 15.22 12.79 26.18
CA THR A 46 15.22 11.90 27.35
C THR A 46 14.42 10.64 27.03
N ILE A 47 15.07 9.48 27.08
CA ILE A 47 14.46 8.18 26.80
C ILE A 47 13.46 7.82 27.90
N VAL A 48 12.23 7.48 27.50
CA VAL A 48 11.16 7.08 28.45
C VAL A 48 11.15 5.55 28.59
N ARG A 49 11.00 4.83 27.49
CA ARG A 49 10.94 3.37 27.44
C ARG A 49 11.13 2.85 26.02
N GLU A 50 11.50 1.59 25.91
CA GLU A 50 11.45 0.88 24.62
C GLU A 50 9.99 0.60 24.23
N LEU A 51 9.65 0.82 22.97
CA LEU A 51 8.36 0.51 22.37
C LEU A 51 8.40 -0.83 21.63
N HIS A 52 9.49 -1.08 20.91
CA HIS A 52 9.66 -2.27 20.09
C HIS A 52 11.15 -2.55 19.85
N ALA A 53 11.50 -3.85 19.82
CA ALA A 53 12.82 -4.31 19.43
C ALA A 53 12.68 -5.40 18.35
N SER A 54 13.54 -5.32 17.34
CA SER A 54 13.64 -6.31 16.26
C SER A 54 15.10 -6.56 15.92
N ALA A 55 15.37 -7.55 15.09
CA ALA A 55 16.71 -7.80 14.57
C ALA A 55 17.25 -6.67 13.66
N ARG A 56 16.43 -5.69 13.29
CA ARG A 56 16.81 -4.58 12.41
C ARG A 56 16.92 -3.25 13.14
N SER A 57 16.09 -3.00 14.15
CA SER A 57 16.04 -1.72 14.83
C SER A 57 15.41 -1.82 16.22
N HIS A 58 15.79 -0.88 17.09
CA HIS A 58 15.15 -0.61 18.35
C HIS A 58 14.39 0.70 18.29
N ILE A 59 13.17 0.72 18.79
CA ILE A 59 12.26 1.86 18.76
C ILE A 59 11.96 2.28 20.19
N HIS A 60 12.26 3.54 20.54
CA HIS A 60 12.09 4.07 21.88
C HIS A 60 11.14 5.27 21.88
N LEU A 61 10.30 5.35 22.89
CA LEU A 61 9.62 6.58 23.24
C LEU A 61 10.60 7.49 23.99
N ALA A 62 10.67 8.73 23.58
CA ALA A 62 11.48 9.76 24.23
C ALA A 62 10.69 11.06 24.38
N VAL A 63 11.20 11.98 25.19
CA VAL A 63 10.69 13.34 25.33
C VAL A 63 11.77 14.29 24.81
N ASP A 64 11.42 15.17 23.93
CA ASP A 64 12.21 16.28 23.48
C ASP A 64 12.35 17.30 24.61
N GLU A 65 13.57 17.58 25.09
CA GLU A 65 13.82 18.44 26.25
C GLU A 65 13.51 19.93 25.95
N ASP A 66 13.54 20.35 24.67
CA ASP A 66 13.28 21.74 24.30
C ASP A 66 11.77 22.03 24.21
N SER A 67 11.01 21.12 23.59
CA SER A 67 9.58 21.32 23.34
C SER A 67 8.68 20.61 24.36
N GLY A 68 9.20 19.64 25.11
CA GLY A 68 8.42 18.75 25.97
C GLY A 68 7.56 17.74 25.21
N ALA A 69 7.65 17.69 23.88
CA ALA A 69 6.87 16.80 23.05
C ALA A 69 7.36 15.35 23.13
N GLN A 70 6.44 14.40 23.05
CA GLN A 70 6.79 12.99 22.86
C GLN A 70 7.27 12.75 21.44
N VAL A 71 8.36 12.00 21.31
CA VAL A 71 8.97 11.62 20.03
C VAL A 71 9.34 10.15 20.02
N VAL A 72 9.54 9.61 18.84
CA VAL A 72 10.07 8.26 18.65
C VAL A 72 11.52 8.36 18.21
N ILE A 73 12.41 7.66 18.91
CA ILE A 73 13.80 7.46 18.52
C ILE A 73 13.96 6.04 18.02
N LYS A 74 14.33 5.90 16.75
CA LYS A 74 14.65 4.62 16.11
C LYS A 74 16.18 4.53 15.97
N THR A 75 16.78 3.44 16.42
CA THR A 75 18.20 3.14 16.28
C THR A 75 18.39 1.83 15.51
N PRO A 76 19.42 1.67 14.69
CA PRO A 76 19.71 0.38 14.08
C PRO A 76 20.11 -0.64 15.16
N ALA A 77 19.77 -1.90 14.94
CA ALA A 77 20.19 -2.98 15.82
C ALA A 77 21.72 -3.16 15.76
N VAL A 78 22.31 -3.54 16.87
CA VAL A 78 23.79 -3.69 16.99
C VAL A 78 24.34 -4.72 16.00
N GLU A 79 23.54 -5.73 15.68
CA GLU A 79 23.87 -6.78 14.71
C GLU A 79 24.13 -6.24 13.31
N LEU A 80 23.56 -5.08 12.98
CA LEU A 80 23.75 -4.41 11.68
C LEU A 80 24.98 -3.54 11.59
N GLN A 81 25.80 -3.44 12.62
CA GLN A 81 26.99 -2.58 12.64
C GLN A 81 27.99 -2.86 11.51
N HIS A 82 28.02 -4.09 11.00
CA HIS A 82 28.89 -4.51 9.91
C HIS A 82 28.15 -4.70 8.57
N ASP A 83 26.88 -4.28 8.50
CA ASP A 83 26.09 -4.31 7.27
C ASP A 83 25.86 -2.90 6.73
N PRO A 84 26.75 -2.40 5.85
CA PRO A 84 26.64 -1.05 5.30
C PRO A 84 25.36 -0.84 4.50
N VAL A 85 24.82 -1.89 3.87
CA VAL A 85 23.59 -1.81 3.09
C VAL A 85 22.39 -1.60 3.99
N ALA A 86 22.34 -2.30 5.13
CA ALA A 86 21.25 -2.12 6.10
C ALA A 86 21.30 -0.73 6.75
N LEU A 87 22.51 -0.22 7.04
CA LEU A 87 22.70 1.13 7.59
C LEU A 87 22.35 2.22 6.58
N GLU A 88 22.68 2.04 5.29
CA GLU A 88 22.30 2.96 4.22
C GLU A 88 20.77 3.02 4.07
N ARG A 89 20.08 1.88 4.11
CA ARG A 89 18.61 1.82 4.12
C ARG A 89 18.00 2.53 5.32
N PHE A 90 18.64 2.39 6.49
CA PHE A 90 18.18 3.07 7.69
C PHE A 90 18.27 4.60 7.55
N LEU A 91 19.34 5.14 6.97
CA LEU A 91 19.47 6.57 6.68
C LEU A 91 18.51 7.03 5.56
N LEU A 92 18.28 6.19 4.57
CA LEU A 92 17.36 6.48 3.49
C LEU A 92 15.93 6.70 4.01
N GLU A 93 15.54 6.01 5.08
CA GLU A 93 14.24 6.19 5.73
C GLU A 93 14.05 7.64 6.21
N GLU A 94 15.04 8.22 6.90
CA GLU A 94 14.97 9.62 7.32
C GLU A 94 15.01 10.58 6.12
N TRP A 95 15.85 10.30 5.13
CA TRP A 95 15.97 11.10 3.93
C TRP A 95 14.64 11.18 3.16
N VAL A 96 13.91 10.06 3.07
CA VAL A 96 12.57 9.98 2.49
C VAL A 96 11.58 10.79 3.31
N ALA A 97 11.53 10.56 4.63
CA ALA A 97 10.59 11.22 5.54
C ALA A 97 10.70 12.75 5.47
N ARG A 98 11.93 13.29 5.35
CA ARG A 98 12.17 14.75 5.26
C ARG A 98 11.69 15.40 3.97
N ARG A 99 11.41 14.62 2.92
CA ARG A 99 10.97 15.12 1.60
C ARG A 99 9.47 15.07 1.40
N ILE A 100 8.77 14.36 2.27
CA ILE A 100 7.34 14.16 2.13
C ILE A 100 6.61 15.06 3.13
N ASP A 101 5.90 16.06 2.62
CA ASP A 101 4.96 16.87 3.39
C ASP A 101 3.52 16.38 3.12
N CYS A 102 3.05 15.49 3.99
CA CYS A 102 1.71 14.91 3.89
C CYS A 102 1.19 14.56 5.29
N ALA A 103 -0.05 14.92 5.59
CA ALA A 103 -0.69 14.61 6.87
C ALA A 103 -0.84 13.09 7.13
N HIS A 104 -0.77 12.28 6.06
CA HIS A 104 -0.91 10.81 6.12
C HIS A 104 0.44 10.07 6.05
N VAL A 105 1.53 10.78 6.31
CA VAL A 105 2.89 10.21 6.38
C VAL A 105 3.55 10.72 7.66
N LEU A 106 4.26 9.85 8.34
CA LEU A 106 4.97 10.17 9.59
C LEU A 106 6.00 11.29 9.36
N ARG A 107 6.01 12.29 10.24
CA ARG A 107 6.90 13.44 10.13
C ARG A 107 8.20 13.22 10.92
N PRO A 108 9.36 13.54 10.34
CA PRO A 108 10.62 13.57 11.09
C PRO A 108 10.64 14.78 12.03
N CYS A 109 11.33 14.63 13.16
CA CYS A 109 11.65 15.75 14.01
C CYS A 109 12.60 16.75 13.33
N PRO A 110 12.65 18.02 13.77
CA PRO A 110 13.62 18.99 13.27
C PRO A 110 15.06 18.43 13.34
N ALA A 111 15.86 18.77 12.33
CA ALA A 111 17.24 18.32 12.29
C ALA A 111 18.04 18.87 13.48
N ARG A 112 18.82 18.00 14.15
CA ARG A 112 19.74 18.33 15.23
C ARG A 112 21.13 17.80 14.92
N ARG A 113 22.15 18.36 15.56
CA ARG A 113 23.49 17.74 15.56
C ARG A 113 23.40 16.42 16.33
N ARG A 114 23.80 15.34 15.69
CA ARG A 114 23.74 13.98 16.25
C ARG A 114 25.11 13.52 16.71
N SER A 115 25.16 12.88 17.87
CA SER A 115 26.36 12.23 18.40
C SER A 115 26.50 10.78 17.90
N CYS A 116 25.40 10.18 17.46
CA CYS A 116 25.36 8.82 16.95
C CYS A 116 24.22 8.65 15.93
N LEU A 117 24.13 7.47 15.32
CA LEU A 117 23.16 7.15 14.29
C LEU A 117 21.78 6.81 14.91
N TYR A 118 20.79 7.67 14.70
CA TYR A 118 19.38 7.44 15.02
C TYR A 118 18.49 8.28 14.10
N VAL A 119 17.22 7.91 14.03
CA VAL A 119 16.16 8.69 13.39
C VAL A 119 15.16 9.12 14.45
N ALA A 120 14.81 10.42 14.47
CA ALA A 120 13.80 10.96 15.36
C ALA A 120 12.54 11.38 14.58
N THR A 121 11.38 10.92 15.02
CA THR A 121 10.07 11.23 14.39
C THR A 121 9.06 11.64 15.45
N GLU A 122 7.96 12.25 15.00
CA GLU A 122 6.82 12.50 15.88
C GLU A 122 6.31 11.19 16.50
N TYR A 123 5.81 11.27 17.73
CA TYR A 123 5.07 10.17 18.34
C TYR A 123 3.60 10.25 17.94
N VAL A 124 3.08 9.22 17.29
CA VAL A 124 1.66 9.12 16.96
C VAL A 124 0.95 8.38 18.10
N GLU A 125 0.18 9.12 18.88
CA GLU A 125 -0.66 8.53 19.91
C GLU A 125 -1.86 7.83 19.27
N GLY A 126 -1.82 6.51 19.23
CA GLY A 126 -2.83 5.71 18.55
C GLY A 126 -2.52 4.22 18.56
N ARG A 127 -3.09 3.51 17.63
CA ARG A 127 -2.88 2.08 17.44
C ARG A 127 -2.53 1.77 15.98
N THR A 128 -1.85 0.66 15.76
CA THR A 128 -1.61 0.20 14.38
C THR A 128 -2.92 -0.22 13.72
N LEU A 129 -2.97 -0.16 12.39
CA LEU A 129 -4.12 -0.66 11.64
C LEU A 129 -4.32 -2.17 11.91
N ARG A 130 -3.24 -2.92 12.16
CA ARG A 130 -3.35 -4.33 12.58
C ARG A 130 -4.18 -4.48 13.86
N GLN A 131 -3.87 -3.67 14.90
CA GLN A 131 -4.64 -3.71 16.15
C GLN A 131 -6.08 -3.24 15.92
N TRP A 132 -6.27 -2.19 15.08
CA TRP A 132 -7.60 -1.73 14.73
C TRP A 132 -8.44 -2.83 14.05
N MET A 133 -7.85 -3.61 13.14
CA MET A 133 -8.52 -4.73 12.47
C MET A 133 -8.92 -5.85 13.44
N ILE A 134 -8.08 -6.12 14.44
CA ILE A 134 -8.39 -7.09 15.51
C ILE A 134 -9.58 -6.60 16.34
N ASP A 135 -9.60 -5.31 16.67
CA ASP A 135 -10.69 -4.71 17.46
C ASP A 135 -11.99 -4.57 16.64
N HIS A 136 -11.90 -4.57 15.30
CA HIS A 136 -13.02 -4.41 14.36
C HIS A 136 -13.08 -5.54 13.32
N PRO A 137 -13.28 -6.79 13.72
CA PRO A 137 -13.21 -7.96 12.80
C PRO A 137 -14.28 -7.93 11.69
N ARG A 138 -15.29 -7.08 11.84
CA ARG A 138 -16.36 -6.83 10.86
C ARG A 138 -16.53 -5.34 10.66
N ALA A 139 -15.45 -4.69 10.22
CA ALA A 139 -15.44 -3.24 10.02
C ALA A 139 -16.55 -2.79 9.06
N ASP A 140 -17.14 -1.63 9.34
CA ASP A 140 -18.08 -0.99 8.44
C ASP A 140 -17.42 -0.59 7.12
N ILE A 141 -18.16 -0.69 6.02
CA ILE A 141 -17.65 -0.40 4.67
C ILE A 141 -17.17 1.05 4.57
N ASP A 142 -17.88 1.99 5.17
CA ASP A 142 -17.52 3.40 5.11
C ASP A 142 -16.26 3.71 5.93
N ALA A 143 -16.05 3.03 7.07
CA ALA A 143 -14.82 3.10 7.82
C ALA A 143 -13.63 2.56 7.00
N VAL A 144 -13.81 1.41 6.32
CA VAL A 144 -12.78 0.84 5.43
C VAL A 144 -12.45 1.80 4.29
N ARG A 145 -13.45 2.37 3.63
CA ARG A 145 -13.26 3.35 2.55
C ARG A 145 -12.48 4.57 3.01
N ASP A 146 -12.81 5.08 4.20
CA ASP A 146 -12.12 6.26 4.76
C ASP A 146 -10.65 5.96 5.04
N ILE A 147 -10.35 4.84 5.68
CA ILE A 147 -8.97 4.40 5.94
C ILE A 147 -8.19 4.22 4.63
N VAL A 148 -8.76 3.50 3.65
CA VAL A 148 -8.14 3.28 2.33
C VAL A 148 -7.86 4.60 1.63
N ARG A 149 -8.81 5.55 1.68
CA ARG A 149 -8.65 6.88 1.08
C ARG A 149 -7.48 7.64 1.70
N GLN A 150 -7.32 7.58 3.03
CA GLN A 150 -6.25 8.24 3.74
C GLN A 150 -4.89 7.60 3.44
N ILE A 151 -4.78 6.26 3.43
CA ILE A 151 -3.56 5.56 3.03
C ILE A 151 -3.19 5.90 1.57
N ALA A 152 -4.18 5.90 0.66
CA ALA A 152 -3.95 6.26 -0.73
C ALA A 152 -3.37 7.68 -0.90
N ARG A 153 -3.82 8.65 -0.10
CA ARG A 153 -3.24 10.02 -0.07
C ARG A 153 -1.79 10.02 0.39
N GLY A 154 -1.46 9.21 1.41
CA GLY A 154 -0.09 9.00 1.85
C GLY A 154 0.76 8.44 0.71
N LEU A 155 0.36 7.32 0.10
CA LEU A 155 1.07 6.71 -1.03
C LEU A 155 1.22 7.64 -2.23
N GLN A 156 0.21 8.47 -2.54
CA GLN A 156 0.31 9.46 -3.60
C GLN A 156 1.41 10.49 -3.34
N ALA A 157 1.71 10.81 -2.07
CA ALA A 157 2.82 11.72 -1.74
C ALA A 157 4.17 11.08 -2.07
N PHE A 158 4.35 9.76 -1.85
CA PHE A 158 5.53 9.01 -2.32
C PHE A 158 5.59 9.01 -3.85
N HIS A 159 4.51 8.63 -4.52
CA HIS A 159 4.47 8.47 -5.97
C HIS A 159 4.76 9.77 -6.74
N ARG A 160 4.38 10.95 -6.20
CA ARG A 160 4.72 12.26 -6.80
C ARG A 160 6.22 12.55 -6.80
N LEU A 161 6.95 11.96 -5.87
CA LEU A 161 8.40 12.08 -5.74
C LEU A 161 9.13 10.89 -6.40
N GLU A 162 8.41 10.11 -7.22
CA GLU A 162 8.93 8.91 -7.88
C GLU A 162 9.48 7.87 -6.91
N MET A 163 8.85 7.77 -5.73
CA MET A 163 9.17 6.79 -4.69
C MET A 163 8.10 5.71 -4.65
N LEU A 164 8.49 4.47 -4.36
CA LEU A 164 7.59 3.34 -4.12
C LEU A 164 7.76 2.86 -2.68
N HIS A 165 6.65 2.62 -1.98
CA HIS A 165 6.69 2.22 -0.57
C HIS A 165 7.19 0.78 -0.37
N ARG A 166 6.72 -0.17 -1.18
CA ARG A 166 7.14 -1.58 -1.29
C ARG A 166 6.86 -2.47 -0.07
N ASP A 167 6.58 -1.91 1.10
CA ASP A 167 6.26 -2.66 2.33
C ASP A 167 5.01 -2.10 3.02
N LEU A 168 3.95 -1.84 2.25
CA LEU A 168 2.69 -1.41 2.84
C LEU A 168 1.97 -2.60 3.45
N ARG A 169 1.76 -2.54 4.78
CA ARG A 169 1.10 -3.55 5.59
C ARG A 169 0.42 -2.92 6.80
N PRO A 170 -0.56 -3.59 7.44
CA PRO A 170 -1.30 -3.00 8.56
C PRO A 170 -0.44 -2.57 9.75
N GLU A 171 0.70 -3.23 9.98
CA GLU A 171 1.65 -2.88 11.06
C GLU A 171 2.36 -1.55 10.78
N ASN A 172 2.54 -1.17 9.49
CA ASN A 172 3.21 0.04 9.05
C ASN A 172 2.26 1.23 8.87
N VAL A 173 1.02 1.09 9.37
CA VAL A 173 -0.01 2.14 9.34
C VAL A 173 -0.55 2.34 10.74
N MET A 174 -0.59 3.59 11.21
CA MET A 174 -1.19 3.96 12.49
C MET A 174 -2.46 4.79 12.28
N ILE A 175 -3.38 4.64 13.24
CA ILE A 175 -4.60 5.44 13.35
C ILE A 175 -4.56 6.12 14.70
N ASP A 176 -4.57 7.45 14.72
CA ASP A 176 -4.61 8.23 15.94
C ASP A 176 -6.03 8.36 16.52
N ALA A 177 -6.14 8.97 17.70
CA ALA A 177 -7.42 9.15 18.40
C ALA A 177 -8.43 10.01 17.61
N SER A 178 -7.98 10.82 16.66
CA SER A 178 -8.84 11.63 15.79
C SER A 178 -9.34 10.85 14.56
N GLY A 179 -8.85 9.62 14.33
CA GLY A 179 -9.11 8.83 13.12
C GLY A 179 -8.19 9.18 11.97
N THR A 180 -7.14 9.99 12.18
CA THR A 180 -6.15 10.28 11.15
C THR A 180 -5.22 9.10 10.97
N VAL A 181 -5.10 8.66 9.72
CA VAL A 181 -4.23 7.53 9.33
C VAL A 181 -2.87 8.05 8.88
N ARG A 182 -1.78 7.43 9.35
CA ARG A 182 -0.39 7.74 8.95
C ARG A 182 0.39 6.49 8.62
N ILE A 183 1.14 6.53 7.53
CA ILE A 183 2.16 5.54 7.16
C ILE A 183 3.40 5.85 7.99
N ILE A 184 3.98 4.85 8.68
CA ILE A 184 4.99 5.05 9.73
C ILE A 184 6.35 4.39 9.49
N ASP A 185 6.51 3.56 8.47
CA ASP A 185 7.78 2.87 8.17
C ASP A 185 8.13 3.01 6.68
N PHE A 186 9.37 3.42 6.40
CA PHE A 186 9.88 3.71 5.05
C PHE A 186 11.14 2.89 4.73
N GLY A 187 11.45 1.87 5.54
CA GLY A 187 12.69 1.09 5.43
C GLY A 187 12.83 0.27 4.14
N ALA A 188 11.75 0.12 3.38
CA ALA A 188 11.75 -0.60 2.10
C ALA A 188 11.53 0.31 0.87
N VAL A 189 11.46 1.63 1.08
CA VAL A 189 11.19 2.60 0.01
C VAL A 189 12.26 2.54 -1.07
N SER A 190 11.83 2.48 -2.32
CA SER A 190 12.68 2.65 -3.50
C SER A 190 12.50 4.05 -4.07
N VAL A 191 13.59 4.69 -4.45
CA VAL A 191 13.63 6.03 -5.02
C VAL A 191 14.19 5.94 -6.43
N ALA A 192 13.44 6.43 -7.42
CA ALA A 192 13.93 6.43 -8.80
C ALA A 192 15.22 7.26 -8.94
N GLY A 193 16.22 6.71 -9.65
CA GLY A 193 17.50 7.37 -9.85
C GLY A 193 18.52 7.21 -8.72
N ILE A 194 18.13 6.72 -7.54
CA ILE A 194 19.06 6.23 -6.54
C ILE A 194 19.26 4.75 -6.82
N ALA A 195 20.39 4.41 -7.44
CA ALA A 195 20.77 3.01 -7.62
C ALA A 195 20.86 2.36 -6.23
N GLU A 196 20.01 1.39 -5.96
CA GLU A 196 20.19 0.51 -4.80
C GLU A 196 21.54 -0.19 -5.02
N GLY A 197 22.61 0.35 -4.40
CA GLY A 197 24.02 0.00 -4.51
C GLY A 197 24.39 -1.34 -5.17
N GLY A 198 24.18 -1.48 -6.49
CA GLY A 198 24.56 -2.68 -7.25
C GLY A 198 23.81 -3.96 -6.91
N MET A 199 22.82 -3.93 -6.04
CA MET A 199 22.05 -5.11 -5.70
C MET A 199 20.92 -5.30 -6.72
N ALA A 200 21.10 -6.30 -7.59
CA ALA A 200 19.94 -6.98 -8.17
C ALA A 200 18.96 -7.31 -7.02
N PRO A 201 17.62 -7.22 -7.25
CA PRO A 201 16.67 -7.61 -6.23
C PRO A 201 17.05 -9.01 -5.74
N ASP A 202 17.40 -9.10 -4.44
CA ASP A 202 17.75 -10.39 -3.84
C ASP A 202 16.56 -11.33 -4.07
N PRO A 203 16.70 -12.42 -4.82
CA PRO A 203 15.61 -13.38 -5.03
C PRO A 203 15.10 -13.99 -3.73
N ALA A 204 15.91 -13.91 -2.65
CA ALA A 204 15.56 -14.32 -1.31
C ALA A 204 15.07 -13.15 -0.43
N GLY A 205 15.28 -11.89 -0.83
CA GLY A 205 14.96 -10.68 -0.10
C GLY A 205 13.77 -9.93 -0.68
N ILE A 206 12.57 -10.52 -0.63
CA ILE A 206 11.34 -9.79 -0.94
C ILE A 206 11.17 -8.71 0.12
N PRO A 207 11.11 -7.41 -0.26
CA PRO A 207 10.88 -6.37 0.72
C PRO A 207 9.53 -6.59 1.40
N GLY A 208 9.51 -6.54 2.73
CA GLY A 208 8.30 -6.59 3.50
C GLY A 208 7.68 -7.97 3.74
N ASP A 209 6.42 -7.96 4.14
CA ASP A 209 5.65 -9.17 4.39
C ASP A 209 5.10 -9.75 3.08
N ALA A 210 5.49 -10.97 2.78
CA ALA A 210 5.08 -11.70 1.58
C ALA A 210 3.55 -11.81 1.40
N ALA A 211 2.77 -11.62 2.47
CA ALA A 211 1.31 -11.67 2.43
C ALA A 211 0.68 -10.45 1.73
N TYR A 212 1.38 -9.30 1.78
CA TYR A 212 0.91 -8.03 1.18
C TYR A 212 1.70 -7.66 -0.07
N ALA A 213 2.83 -8.35 -0.33
CA ALA A 213 3.70 -8.07 -1.46
C ALA A 213 3.02 -8.40 -2.79
N ALA A 214 3.18 -7.51 -3.77
CA ALA A 214 2.64 -7.71 -5.10
C ALA A 214 3.32 -8.90 -5.81
N PRO A 215 2.55 -9.71 -6.58
CA PRO A 215 3.06 -10.94 -7.19
C PRO A 215 4.30 -10.74 -8.09
N GLU A 216 4.44 -9.59 -8.75
CA GLU A 216 5.59 -9.28 -9.60
C GLU A 216 6.92 -9.26 -8.85
N TYR A 217 6.94 -8.96 -7.55
CA TYR A 217 8.16 -9.01 -6.74
C TYR A 217 8.72 -10.44 -6.63
N PHE A 218 7.85 -11.46 -6.62
CA PHE A 218 8.26 -12.86 -6.61
C PHE A 218 8.84 -13.35 -7.95
N LEU A 219 8.74 -12.54 -8.99
CA LEU A 219 9.41 -12.74 -10.29
C LEU A 219 10.74 -11.99 -10.41
N GLY A 220 11.14 -11.24 -9.37
CA GLY A 220 12.34 -10.39 -9.40
C GLY A 220 12.14 -9.07 -10.15
N GLU A 221 10.89 -8.63 -10.36
CA GLU A 221 10.61 -7.37 -11.02
C GLU A 221 10.71 -6.19 -10.03
N ALA A 222 11.14 -5.03 -10.51
CA ALA A 222 11.34 -3.84 -9.68
C ALA A 222 10.05 -3.29 -9.04
N GLY A 223 8.90 -3.71 -9.53
CA GLY A 223 7.61 -3.17 -9.13
C GLY A 223 7.29 -1.81 -9.76
N SER A 224 6.14 -1.29 -9.41
CA SER A 224 5.64 0.01 -9.89
C SER A 224 4.64 0.58 -8.89
N ARG A 225 4.08 1.78 -9.15
CA ARG A 225 2.97 2.36 -8.36
C ARG A 225 1.80 1.38 -8.22
N ARG A 226 1.62 0.47 -9.18
CA ARG A 226 0.59 -0.58 -9.13
C ARG A 226 0.93 -1.71 -8.15
N ALA A 227 2.18 -1.85 -7.72
CA ALA A 227 2.54 -2.76 -6.63
C ALA A 227 2.06 -2.23 -5.28
N ASP A 228 2.24 -0.93 -4.99
CA ASP A 228 1.70 -0.30 -3.78
C ASP A 228 0.17 -0.31 -3.78
N LEU A 229 -0.47 -0.13 -4.96
CA LEU A 229 -1.91 -0.26 -5.12
C LEU A 229 -2.39 -1.68 -4.77
N PHE A 230 -1.67 -2.72 -5.21
CA PHE A 230 -1.97 -4.10 -4.86
C PHE A 230 -1.92 -4.31 -3.34
N SER A 231 -0.86 -3.85 -2.66
CA SER A 231 -0.73 -3.95 -1.21
C SER A 231 -1.87 -3.23 -0.48
N LEU A 232 -2.27 -2.03 -0.95
CA LEU A 232 -3.43 -1.30 -0.41
C LEU A 232 -4.73 -2.08 -0.61
N ALA A 233 -4.91 -2.72 -1.76
CA ALA A 233 -6.09 -3.52 -2.04
C ALA A 233 -6.14 -4.81 -1.20
N VAL A 234 -4.99 -5.42 -0.89
CA VAL A 234 -4.91 -6.56 0.07
C VAL A 234 -5.39 -6.11 1.45
N ILE A 235 -4.93 -4.95 1.93
CA ILE A 235 -5.37 -4.38 3.22
C ILE A 235 -6.87 -4.12 3.20
N ALA A 236 -7.41 -3.50 2.15
CA ALA A 236 -8.83 -3.23 2.01
C ALA A 236 -9.67 -4.52 2.03
N TYR A 237 -9.21 -5.54 1.30
CA TYR A 237 -9.84 -6.86 1.27
C TYR A 237 -9.84 -7.52 2.66
N GLU A 238 -8.69 -7.48 3.35
CA GLU A 238 -8.56 -8.08 4.68
C GLU A 238 -9.41 -7.36 5.73
N MET A 239 -9.49 -6.02 5.71
CA MET A 239 -10.41 -5.26 6.58
C MET A 239 -11.88 -5.66 6.37
N LEU A 240 -12.27 -5.95 5.13
CA LEU A 240 -13.64 -6.35 4.82
C LEU A 240 -13.94 -7.80 5.18
N THR A 241 -12.98 -8.71 5.07
CA THR A 241 -13.22 -10.15 5.13
C THR A 241 -12.56 -10.87 6.30
N GLY A 242 -11.56 -10.25 6.93
CA GLY A 242 -10.67 -10.89 7.91
C GLY A 242 -9.74 -11.94 7.29
N ARG A 243 -9.61 -11.99 5.96
CA ARG A 243 -8.83 -12.99 5.22
C ARG A 243 -7.98 -12.35 4.15
N LEU A 244 -6.93 -13.05 3.69
CA LEU A 244 -6.13 -12.62 2.53
C LEU A 244 -6.78 -13.10 1.22
N PRO A 245 -6.73 -12.32 0.13
CA PRO A 245 -7.43 -12.60 -1.13
C PRO A 245 -6.96 -13.91 -1.80
N TYR A 246 -5.68 -14.23 -1.66
CA TYR A 246 -5.03 -15.41 -2.22
C TYR A 246 -4.39 -16.32 -1.15
N GLY A 247 -4.61 -16.00 0.14
CA GLY A 247 -3.86 -16.66 1.22
C GLY A 247 -2.34 -16.42 1.07
N VAL A 248 -1.54 -17.44 1.28
CA VAL A 248 -0.07 -17.40 1.17
C VAL A 248 0.44 -17.86 -0.22
N GLU A 249 -0.46 -18.13 -1.16
CA GLU A 249 -0.09 -18.68 -2.47
C GLU A 249 0.78 -17.75 -3.31
N PRO A 250 0.59 -16.41 -3.36
CA PRO A 250 1.43 -15.52 -4.15
C PRO A 250 2.92 -15.70 -3.88
N ALA A 251 3.30 -15.84 -2.61
CA ALA A 251 4.68 -16.02 -2.18
C ALA A 251 5.35 -17.31 -2.72
N ARG A 252 4.55 -18.26 -3.19
CA ARG A 252 5.03 -19.54 -3.74
C ARG A 252 5.13 -19.53 -5.26
N THR A 253 4.63 -18.49 -5.92
CA THR A 253 4.62 -18.38 -7.38
C THR A 253 5.91 -17.74 -7.89
N ARG A 254 6.66 -18.46 -8.71
CA ARG A 254 7.93 -18.02 -9.30
C ARG A 254 7.87 -17.87 -10.82
N THR A 255 6.68 -17.97 -11.41
CA THR A 255 6.47 -17.83 -12.86
C THR A 255 5.14 -17.13 -13.15
N ARG A 256 5.07 -16.38 -14.25
CA ARG A 256 3.83 -15.76 -14.73
C ARG A 256 2.70 -16.78 -14.92
N ALA A 257 3.02 -17.99 -15.40
CA ALA A 257 2.04 -19.04 -15.58
C ALA A 257 1.45 -19.54 -14.26
N ALA A 258 2.25 -19.60 -13.18
CA ALA A 258 1.77 -19.94 -11.84
C ALA A 258 0.90 -18.81 -11.28
N GLN A 259 1.30 -17.55 -11.46
CA GLN A 259 0.53 -16.39 -11.01
C GLN A 259 -0.85 -16.30 -11.68
N ARG A 260 -0.96 -16.63 -12.97
CA ARG A 260 -2.27 -16.68 -13.68
C ARG A 260 -3.22 -17.75 -13.15
N ARG A 261 -2.75 -18.68 -12.35
CA ARG A 261 -3.59 -19.72 -11.69
C ARG A 261 -4.10 -19.30 -10.32
N LEU A 262 -3.63 -18.19 -9.78
CA LEU A 262 -4.14 -17.63 -8.53
C LEU A 262 -5.65 -17.38 -8.67
N ARG A 263 -6.41 -17.78 -7.66
CA ARG A 263 -7.86 -17.64 -7.65
C ARG A 263 -8.26 -16.60 -6.62
N TYR A 264 -8.70 -15.45 -7.12
CA TYR A 264 -9.32 -14.43 -6.28
C TYR A 264 -10.57 -14.99 -5.60
N ARG A 265 -10.71 -14.75 -4.31
CA ARG A 265 -11.93 -15.06 -3.57
C ARG A 265 -12.78 -13.80 -3.48
N SER A 266 -14.03 -13.87 -3.93
CA SER A 266 -14.97 -12.75 -3.83
C SER A 266 -15.17 -12.32 -2.37
N VAL A 267 -15.33 -11.01 -2.14
CA VAL A 267 -15.75 -10.48 -0.83
C VAL A 267 -17.27 -10.55 -0.64
N VAL A 268 -18.02 -10.82 -1.70
CA VAL A 268 -19.47 -11.01 -1.63
C VAL A 268 -19.76 -12.37 -1.03
N ASP A 269 -20.40 -12.36 0.12
CA ASP A 269 -20.92 -13.55 0.78
C ASP A 269 -22.38 -13.33 1.18
N ASP A 270 -23.07 -14.42 1.57
CA ASP A 270 -24.48 -14.36 1.97
C ASP A 270 -24.69 -13.71 3.36
N GLU A 271 -23.61 -13.55 4.14
CA GLU A 271 -23.68 -13.01 5.51
C GLU A 271 -23.56 -11.48 5.55
N ARG A 272 -22.90 -10.88 4.55
CA ARG A 272 -22.66 -9.42 4.49
C ARG A 272 -23.11 -8.85 3.15
N ALA A 273 -23.93 -7.81 3.22
CA ALA A 273 -24.37 -7.05 2.04
C ALA A 273 -23.27 -6.15 1.47
N ILE A 274 -22.09 -6.72 1.15
CA ILE A 274 -21.03 -5.98 0.47
C ILE A 274 -21.46 -5.76 -0.99
N PRO A 275 -21.53 -4.50 -1.45
CA PRO A 275 -21.93 -4.21 -2.82
C PRO A 275 -20.98 -4.86 -3.84
N SER A 276 -21.52 -5.47 -4.86
CA SER A 276 -20.74 -6.21 -5.86
C SER A 276 -19.78 -5.35 -6.69
N TRP A 277 -19.98 -4.05 -6.76
CA TRP A 277 -18.99 -3.16 -7.41
C TRP A 277 -17.72 -2.98 -6.58
N ILE A 278 -17.80 -3.13 -5.23
CA ILE A 278 -16.62 -3.16 -4.34
C ILE A 278 -15.80 -4.41 -4.65
N ASP A 279 -16.47 -5.56 -4.81
CA ASP A 279 -15.81 -6.81 -5.21
C ASP A 279 -15.11 -6.67 -6.56
N GLU A 280 -15.76 -6.05 -7.55
CA GLU A 280 -15.18 -5.80 -8.88
C GLU A 280 -13.95 -4.87 -8.77
N ALA A 281 -14.05 -3.81 -7.96
CA ALA A 281 -12.94 -2.87 -7.75
C ALA A 281 -11.73 -3.56 -7.11
N LEU A 282 -11.98 -4.41 -6.10
CA LEU A 282 -10.95 -5.21 -5.42
C LEU A 282 -10.37 -6.29 -6.33
N CYS A 283 -11.22 -7.02 -7.06
CA CYS A 283 -10.79 -8.05 -8.01
C CYS A 283 -9.82 -7.48 -9.05
N ARG A 284 -10.13 -6.29 -9.59
CA ARG A 284 -9.25 -5.60 -10.54
C ARG A 284 -7.96 -5.11 -9.90
N ALA A 285 -8.01 -4.52 -8.69
CA ALA A 285 -6.83 -4.02 -7.98
C ALA A 285 -5.87 -5.14 -7.56
N LEU A 286 -6.43 -6.32 -7.31
CA LEU A 286 -5.74 -7.52 -6.89
C LEU A 286 -5.35 -8.45 -8.05
N ASP A 287 -5.51 -8.01 -9.31
CA ASP A 287 -5.10 -8.84 -10.45
C ASP A 287 -3.59 -9.17 -10.35
N PRO A 288 -3.20 -10.45 -10.50
CA PRO A 288 -1.80 -10.83 -10.50
C PRO A 288 -0.96 -10.13 -11.58
N ASP A 289 -1.56 -9.78 -12.72
CA ASP A 289 -0.92 -8.98 -13.77
C ASP A 289 -1.05 -7.48 -13.48
N PRO A 290 0.05 -6.76 -13.19
CA PRO A 290 -0.02 -5.32 -12.91
C PRO A 290 -0.68 -4.51 -14.03
N ALA A 291 -0.62 -4.97 -15.29
CA ALA A 291 -1.21 -4.27 -16.43
C ALA A 291 -2.74 -4.23 -16.38
N GLN A 292 -3.37 -5.19 -15.70
CA GLN A 292 -4.83 -5.29 -15.57
C GLN A 292 -5.39 -4.46 -14.41
N ARG A 293 -4.53 -4.03 -13.46
CA ARG A 293 -4.94 -3.20 -12.31
C ARG A 293 -5.32 -1.79 -12.75
N GLN A 294 -5.96 -1.04 -11.84
CA GLN A 294 -6.14 0.40 -12.02
C GLN A 294 -4.77 1.08 -12.22
N GLY A 295 -4.73 2.13 -13.05
CA GLY A 295 -3.51 2.89 -13.32
C GLY A 295 -3.06 3.71 -12.13
N GLU A 296 -4.00 4.29 -11.42
CA GLU A 296 -3.78 5.22 -10.33
C GLU A 296 -4.55 4.82 -9.06
N LEU A 297 -3.99 5.20 -7.89
CA LEU A 297 -4.64 5.00 -6.59
C LEU A 297 -6.00 5.70 -6.50
N SER A 298 -6.13 6.86 -7.14
CA SER A 298 -7.39 7.62 -7.18
C SER A 298 -8.51 6.88 -7.90
N GLU A 299 -8.19 6.12 -8.97
CA GLU A 299 -9.17 5.28 -9.67
C GLU A 299 -9.71 4.17 -8.75
N PHE A 300 -8.81 3.53 -7.99
CA PHE A 300 -9.19 2.49 -7.04
C PHE A 300 -10.08 3.05 -5.92
N VAL A 301 -9.66 4.19 -5.30
CA VAL A 301 -10.47 4.86 -4.27
C VAL A 301 -11.84 5.26 -4.82
N HIS A 302 -11.89 5.81 -6.03
CA HIS A 302 -13.17 6.18 -6.68
C HIS A 302 -14.05 4.94 -6.89
N ALA A 303 -13.49 3.84 -7.39
CA ALA A 303 -14.22 2.60 -7.64
C ALA A 303 -14.78 1.96 -6.36
N LEU A 304 -14.15 2.17 -5.19
CA LEU A 304 -14.69 1.73 -3.90
C LEU A 304 -15.90 2.56 -3.44
N HIS A 305 -16.04 3.81 -3.91
CA HIS A 305 -17.11 4.72 -3.50
C HIS A 305 -18.28 4.73 -4.50
N HIS A 306 -17.99 4.49 -5.78
CA HIS A 306 -18.96 4.65 -6.85
C HIS A 306 -19.06 3.38 -7.72
N PRO A 307 -20.27 2.88 -7.97
CA PRO A 307 -20.46 1.76 -8.88
C PRO A 307 -20.02 2.15 -10.30
N ASN A 308 -19.26 1.28 -10.94
CA ASN A 308 -18.88 1.44 -12.33
C ASN A 308 -20.14 1.45 -13.21
N PRO A 309 -20.36 2.44 -14.09
CA PRO A 309 -21.51 2.48 -15.01
C PRO A 309 -21.64 1.21 -15.88
N ASP A 310 -20.50 0.63 -16.27
CA ASP A 310 -20.49 -0.60 -17.07
C ASP A 310 -20.90 -1.83 -16.25
N HIS A 311 -20.60 -1.83 -14.93
CA HIS A 311 -21.09 -2.87 -14.02
C HIS A 311 -22.62 -2.86 -13.95
N GLN A 312 -23.25 -1.69 -13.87
CA GLN A 312 -24.70 -1.55 -13.90
C GLN A 312 -25.29 -2.02 -15.22
N ARG A 313 -24.59 -1.83 -16.36
CA ARG A 313 -25.03 -2.32 -17.67
C ARG A 313 -24.89 -3.84 -17.81
N ARG A 314 -23.83 -4.46 -17.25
CA ARG A 314 -23.61 -5.92 -17.28
C ARG A 314 -24.59 -6.69 -16.39
N ARG A 315 -25.06 -6.07 -15.31
CA ARG A 315 -26.12 -6.59 -14.43
C ARG A 315 -27.53 -6.22 -14.92
N ARG A 316 -27.76 -6.20 -16.22
CA ARG A 316 -29.14 -6.23 -16.68
C ARG A 316 -29.75 -7.53 -16.15
N PRO A 317 -30.77 -7.47 -15.28
CA PRO A 317 -31.41 -8.67 -14.79
C PRO A 317 -31.86 -9.52 -15.98
N ALA A 318 -31.79 -10.82 -15.84
CA ALA A 318 -32.21 -11.75 -16.89
C ALA A 318 -33.57 -11.34 -17.41
N LEU A 319 -33.82 -11.53 -18.70
CA LEU A 319 -35.11 -11.14 -19.34
C LEU A 319 -36.34 -11.62 -18.55
N ILE A 320 -36.20 -12.77 -17.86
CA ILE A 320 -37.22 -13.33 -16.98
C ILE A 320 -37.49 -12.45 -15.74
N GLU A 321 -36.47 -11.79 -15.17
CA GLU A 321 -36.65 -10.91 -14.01
C GLU A 321 -37.08 -9.50 -14.40
N ARG A 322 -36.66 -9.05 -15.60
CA ARG A 322 -36.97 -7.71 -16.11
C ARG A 322 -38.42 -7.59 -16.63
N ASN A 323 -38.94 -8.63 -17.25
CA ASN A 323 -40.28 -8.69 -17.76
C ASN A 323 -40.77 -10.15 -17.81
N PRO A 324 -41.15 -10.73 -16.65
CA PRO A 324 -41.55 -12.12 -16.57
C PRO A 324 -42.74 -12.42 -17.50
N ALA A 325 -43.74 -11.52 -17.60
CA ALA A 325 -44.87 -11.69 -18.48
C ALA A 325 -44.48 -11.71 -19.97
N GLY A 326 -43.54 -10.85 -20.37
CA GLY A 326 -43.00 -10.81 -21.74
C GLY A 326 -42.20 -12.05 -22.09
N PHE A 327 -41.38 -12.54 -21.14
CA PHE A 327 -40.59 -13.76 -21.30
C PHE A 327 -41.47 -14.99 -21.53
N TRP A 328 -42.46 -15.19 -20.65
CA TRP A 328 -43.37 -16.33 -20.76
C TRP A 328 -44.25 -16.23 -22.01
N LYS A 329 -44.71 -15.04 -22.43
CA LYS A 329 -45.41 -14.82 -23.69
C LYS A 329 -44.58 -15.18 -24.92
N ALA A 330 -43.30 -14.75 -24.95
CA ALA A 330 -42.39 -15.08 -26.04
C ALA A 330 -42.12 -16.59 -26.12
N LEU A 331 -41.95 -17.24 -24.96
CA LEU A 331 -41.77 -18.69 -24.88
C LEU A 331 -43.01 -19.47 -25.38
N ALA A 332 -44.20 -19.03 -24.98
CA ALA A 332 -45.45 -19.62 -25.42
C ALA A 332 -45.68 -19.46 -26.93
N ILE A 333 -45.41 -18.28 -27.48
CA ILE A 333 -45.48 -18.02 -28.93
C ILE A 333 -44.47 -18.91 -29.68
N GLY A 334 -43.22 -19.04 -29.18
CA GLY A 334 -42.23 -19.91 -29.76
C GLY A 334 -42.65 -21.39 -29.79
N ALA A 335 -43.23 -21.88 -28.68
CA ALA A 335 -43.74 -23.23 -28.60
C ALA A 335 -44.89 -23.46 -29.59
N LEU A 336 -45.85 -22.52 -29.69
CA LEU A 336 -46.99 -22.60 -30.61
C LEU A 336 -46.51 -22.63 -32.07
N LEU A 337 -45.51 -21.83 -32.42
CA LEU A 337 -44.93 -21.82 -33.77
C LEU A 337 -44.23 -23.15 -34.09
N LEU A 338 -43.61 -23.75 -33.11
CA LEU A 338 -42.92 -25.04 -33.21
C LEU A 338 -43.93 -26.17 -33.42
N ASP A 339 -45.07 -26.16 -32.69
CA ASP A 339 -46.17 -27.10 -32.82
C ASP A 339 -46.84 -26.99 -34.21
N ILE A 340 -47.08 -25.76 -34.68
CA ILE A 340 -47.65 -25.52 -36.04
C ILE A 340 -46.68 -26.04 -37.11
N GLY A 341 -45.34 -25.79 -36.94
CA GLY A 341 -44.34 -26.30 -37.86
C GLY A 341 -44.26 -27.83 -37.90
N LEU A 342 -44.37 -28.50 -36.75
CA LEU A 342 -44.39 -29.95 -36.63
C LEU A 342 -45.68 -30.55 -37.28
N LEU A 343 -46.85 -29.96 -37.01
CA LEU A 343 -48.10 -30.36 -37.64
C LEU A 343 -48.06 -30.21 -39.17
N TYR A 344 -47.48 -29.14 -39.67
CA TYR A 344 -47.28 -28.93 -41.10
C TYR A 344 -46.38 -29.98 -41.74
N LEU A 345 -45.26 -30.34 -41.06
CA LEU A 345 -44.38 -31.41 -41.53
C LEU A 345 -45.06 -32.77 -41.53
N LEU A 346 -45.82 -33.08 -40.48
CA LEU A 346 -46.58 -34.33 -40.38
C LEU A 346 -47.72 -34.44 -41.40
N SER A 347 -48.30 -33.30 -41.81
CA SER A 347 -49.34 -33.29 -42.85
C SER A 347 -48.81 -33.48 -44.28
N ARG A 348 -47.47 -33.38 -44.48
CA ARG A 348 -46.79 -33.59 -45.77
C ARG A 348 -46.09 -34.96 -45.88
N ALA A 349 -45.93 -35.67 -44.75
CA ALA A 349 -45.42 -37.04 -44.72
C ALA A 349 -46.57 -38.04 -44.88
#